data_dd17a54987b61a4fb9b53a99f52e32c2
#
_entry.id   dd17a54987b61a4fb9b53a99f52e32c2
#
_cell.length_a   1.000
_cell.length_b   1.000
_cell.length_c   1.000
_cell.angle_alpha   90.00
_cell.angle_beta   90.00
_cell.angle_gamma   90.00
#
_symmetry.space_group_name_H-M   'P 1'
#
loop_
_entity.id
_entity.type
_entity.pdbx_description
1 polymer ?
#
loop_
_entity_poly.entity_id
_entity_poly.type
_entity_poly.pdbx_seq_one_letter_code
_entity_poly.pdbx_strand_id
1 'polypeptide(L)'
;VNASKLKDPKNYTVNSFTYMYHHQYGSPIINNRPRKIVGIVPSTDGRIVKLVLDSLIPGYIHEIRVSNLESTDEKALLHDFAYYTLNNIPVGNSTALNDNERVNMHDAMSHDMKSMQKTKPVVSKKRQNIMPSDWTQPDRVLKLGTKPGLKYDVTNFEIKAGSKVRLIFNNNDDMTHNVVIVAPGSADEE
;
A
#
# COMPACT_ATOMS: atom_id res chain seq x y z
N VAL A 1 27.48 -8.52 -12.76
CA VAL A 1 26.94 -9.57 -11.86
C VAL A 1 27.10 -10.94 -12.52
N ASN A 2 27.42 -11.97 -11.74
CA ASN A 2 27.51 -13.33 -12.26
C ASN A 2 26.12 -13.79 -12.76
N ALA A 3 26.04 -14.21 -14.02
CA ALA A 3 24.77 -14.57 -14.67
C ALA A 3 24.02 -15.71 -13.95
N SER A 4 24.74 -16.64 -13.31
CA SER A 4 24.10 -17.71 -12.53
C SER A 4 23.42 -17.18 -11.27
N LYS A 5 24.05 -16.23 -10.55
CA LYS A 5 23.45 -15.57 -9.38
C LYS A 5 22.19 -14.76 -9.76
N LEU A 6 22.18 -14.15 -10.95
CA LEU A 6 21.01 -13.37 -11.42
C LEU A 6 19.77 -14.24 -11.66
N LYS A 7 19.94 -15.52 -11.99
CA LYS A 7 18.83 -16.43 -12.26
C LYS A 7 18.36 -17.21 -11.03
N ASP A 8 19.09 -17.15 -9.91
CA ASP A 8 18.70 -17.85 -8.69
C ASP A 8 17.51 -17.17 -8.00
N PRO A 9 16.33 -17.83 -7.93
CA PRO A 9 15.16 -17.26 -7.31
C PRO A 9 15.33 -16.95 -5.81
N LYS A 10 16.27 -17.62 -5.14
CA LYS A 10 16.56 -17.39 -3.71
C LYS A 10 17.12 -15.99 -3.43
N ASN A 11 17.63 -15.33 -4.45
CA ASN A 11 18.17 -13.98 -4.33
C ASN A 11 17.10 -12.89 -4.39
N TYR A 12 15.84 -13.25 -4.61
CA TYR A 12 14.75 -12.28 -4.75
C TYR A 12 13.58 -12.64 -3.85
N THR A 13 13.03 -11.66 -3.17
CA THR A 13 11.76 -11.76 -2.49
C THR A 13 10.85 -10.61 -2.89
N VAL A 14 9.59 -10.90 -3.08
CA VAL A 14 8.59 -9.88 -3.38
C VAL A 14 7.41 -10.06 -2.43
N ASN A 15 7.08 -9.00 -1.71
CA ASN A 15 5.90 -8.94 -0.88
C ASN A 15 4.96 -7.85 -1.38
N SER A 16 3.67 -8.06 -1.25
CA SER A 16 2.70 -7.00 -1.49
C SER A 16 1.92 -6.69 -0.23
N PHE A 17 1.71 -5.41 0.03
CA PHE A 17 0.97 -4.95 1.19
C PHE A 17 0.26 -3.64 0.89
N THR A 18 -0.62 -3.23 1.78
CA THR A 18 -1.21 -1.90 1.80
C THR A 18 -1.21 -1.36 3.23
N TYR A 19 -1.56 -0.10 3.38
CA TYR A 19 -1.67 0.53 4.68
C TYR A 19 -3.13 0.60 5.12
N MET A 20 -3.36 0.39 6.41
CA MET A 20 -4.65 0.70 7.00
C MET A 20 -4.72 2.21 7.20
N TYR A 21 -5.70 2.85 6.58
CA TYR A 21 -5.97 4.25 6.85
C TYR A 21 -6.70 4.37 8.19
N HIS A 22 -6.09 5.06 9.15
CA HIS A 22 -6.68 5.38 10.44
C HIS A 22 -6.22 6.76 10.93
N HIS A 23 -6.79 7.23 12.02
CA HIS A 23 -6.59 8.58 12.54
C HIS A 23 -5.24 8.82 13.23
N GLN A 24 -4.56 7.77 13.68
CA GLN A 24 -3.25 7.89 14.33
C GLN A 24 -2.14 8.01 13.29
N TYR A 25 -1.09 8.72 13.63
CA TYR A 25 0.10 8.80 12.80
C TYR A 25 0.76 7.43 12.64
N GLY A 26 1.25 7.15 11.43
CA GLY A 26 1.88 5.87 11.14
C GLY A 26 0.88 4.77 10.83
N SER A 27 0.27 4.81 9.65
CA SER A 27 -0.64 3.77 9.18
C SER A 27 0.00 2.39 9.21
N PRO A 28 -0.56 1.41 9.94
CA PRO A 28 0.01 0.07 9.98
C PRO A 28 -0.10 -0.65 8.64
N ILE A 29 0.91 -1.44 8.36
CA ILE A 29 0.91 -2.34 7.20
C ILE A 29 -0.13 -3.44 7.43
N ILE A 30 -0.99 -3.64 6.44
CA ILE A 30 -1.99 -4.71 6.42
C ILE A 30 -1.91 -5.51 5.12
N ASN A 31 -2.46 -6.72 5.15
CA ASN A 31 -2.53 -7.62 3.98
C ASN A 31 -1.15 -7.93 3.37
N ASN A 32 -0.10 -7.92 4.19
CA ASN A 32 1.23 -8.29 3.75
C ASN A 32 1.26 -9.76 3.33
N ARG A 33 1.59 -10.02 2.06
CA ARG A 33 1.60 -11.36 1.47
C ARG A 33 2.78 -11.51 0.52
N PRO A 34 3.50 -12.62 0.57
CA PRO A 34 4.53 -12.93 -0.43
C PRO A 34 3.90 -13.10 -1.81
N ARG A 35 4.62 -12.62 -2.83
CA ARG A 35 4.31 -12.84 -4.25
C ARG A 35 5.24 -13.89 -4.80
N LYS A 36 4.66 -14.79 -5.56
CA LYS A 36 5.43 -15.86 -6.18
C LYS A 36 6.11 -15.36 -7.44
N ILE A 37 7.41 -15.55 -7.52
CA ILE A 37 8.18 -15.30 -8.73
C ILE A 37 8.08 -16.53 -9.62
N VAL A 38 7.48 -16.39 -10.79
CA VAL A 38 7.28 -17.47 -11.77
C VAL A 38 8.31 -17.45 -12.89
N GLY A 39 9.04 -16.34 -13.01
CA GLY A 39 10.11 -16.22 -13.99
C GLY A 39 11.12 -15.13 -13.65
N ILE A 40 12.36 -15.33 -14.08
CA ILE A 40 13.47 -14.39 -13.93
C ILE A 40 14.16 -14.25 -15.28
N VAL A 41 14.15 -13.03 -15.82
CA VAL A 41 14.68 -12.72 -17.15
C VAL A 41 15.75 -11.63 -17.03
N PRO A 42 17.03 -12.01 -16.90
CA PRO A 42 18.13 -11.05 -16.95
C PRO A 42 18.32 -10.53 -18.38
N SER A 43 18.71 -9.27 -18.48
CA SER A 43 19.22 -8.72 -19.75
C SER A 43 20.59 -9.32 -20.11
N THR A 44 20.94 -9.26 -21.38
CA THR A 44 22.20 -9.80 -21.89
C THR A 44 23.43 -9.13 -21.29
N ASP A 45 23.31 -7.85 -20.91
CA ASP A 45 24.38 -7.06 -20.27
C ASP A 45 24.41 -7.22 -18.73
N GLY A 46 23.47 -7.98 -18.15
CA GLY A 46 23.37 -8.24 -16.71
C GLY A 46 23.03 -7.00 -15.86
N ARG A 47 22.52 -5.93 -16.46
CA ARG A 47 22.17 -4.68 -15.75
C ARG A 47 20.71 -4.60 -15.35
N ILE A 48 19.85 -5.34 -16.03
CA ILE A 48 18.40 -5.34 -15.80
C ILE A 48 17.98 -6.79 -15.54
N VAL A 49 17.14 -6.97 -14.52
CA VAL A 49 16.46 -8.24 -14.26
C VAL A 49 14.96 -7.98 -14.23
N LYS A 50 14.22 -8.69 -15.07
CA LYS A 50 12.76 -8.67 -15.03
C LYS A 50 12.29 -9.83 -14.18
N LEU A 51 11.55 -9.54 -13.12
CA LEU A 51 10.89 -10.53 -12.28
C LEU A 51 9.43 -10.65 -12.77
N VAL A 52 9.03 -11.87 -13.12
CA VAL A 52 7.66 -12.17 -13.52
C VAL A 52 6.96 -12.78 -12.32
N LEU A 53 5.89 -12.15 -11.87
CA LEU A 53 5.11 -12.57 -10.70
C LEU A 53 3.86 -13.34 -11.14
N ASP A 54 3.37 -14.20 -10.27
CA ASP A 54 2.13 -14.94 -10.46
C ASP A 54 0.91 -14.04 -10.58
N SER A 55 0.92 -12.94 -9.83
CA SER A 55 -0.17 -11.96 -9.83
C SER A 55 0.31 -10.58 -9.37
N LEU A 56 -0.34 -9.55 -9.91
CA LEU A 56 -0.20 -8.15 -9.51
C LEU A 56 -1.51 -7.69 -8.90
N ILE A 57 -1.44 -6.93 -7.80
CA ILE A 57 -2.63 -6.41 -7.11
C ILE A 57 -2.66 -4.89 -7.20
N PRO A 58 -3.63 -4.31 -7.93
CA PRO A 58 -3.80 -2.86 -7.95
C PRO A 58 -4.09 -2.30 -6.56
N GLY A 59 -3.61 -1.10 -6.28
CA GLY A 59 -3.75 -0.43 -4.99
C GLY A 59 -2.80 -0.95 -3.90
N TYR A 60 -1.85 -1.82 -4.25
CA TYR A 60 -0.86 -2.36 -3.32
C TYR A 60 0.54 -1.85 -3.62
N ILE A 61 1.35 -1.78 -2.58
CA ILE A 61 2.79 -1.56 -2.66
C ILE A 61 3.45 -2.93 -2.76
N HIS A 62 4.36 -3.08 -3.72
CA HIS A 62 5.19 -4.26 -3.88
C HIS A 62 6.60 -3.92 -3.39
N GLU A 63 7.02 -4.57 -2.32
CA GLU A 63 8.39 -4.51 -1.81
C GLU A 63 9.21 -5.61 -2.50
N ILE A 64 10.27 -5.20 -3.16
CA ILE A 64 11.20 -6.10 -3.82
C ILE A 64 12.49 -6.06 -3.02
N ARG A 65 12.98 -7.20 -2.56
CA ARG A 65 14.28 -7.34 -1.92
C ARG A 65 15.19 -8.24 -2.74
N VAL A 66 16.43 -7.86 -2.76
CA VAL A 66 17.50 -8.56 -3.50
C VAL A 66 18.61 -8.90 -2.53
N SER A 67 19.07 -10.14 -2.54
CA SER A 67 20.16 -10.61 -1.68
C SER A 67 21.25 -11.31 -2.49
N ASN A 68 22.43 -11.43 -1.92
CA ASN A 68 23.56 -12.20 -2.49
C ASN A 68 23.99 -11.80 -3.91
N LEU A 69 23.61 -10.60 -4.37
CA LEU A 69 24.06 -10.06 -5.64
C LEU A 69 25.18 -9.04 -5.42
N GLU A 70 26.23 -9.20 -6.20
CA GLU A 70 27.42 -8.36 -6.19
C GLU A 70 27.79 -7.97 -7.63
N SER A 71 28.47 -6.87 -7.80
CA SER A 71 29.01 -6.50 -9.10
C SER A 71 30.13 -7.48 -9.53
N THR A 72 30.63 -7.35 -10.76
CA THR A 72 31.81 -8.09 -11.23
C THR A 72 33.07 -7.79 -10.41
N ASP A 73 33.08 -6.63 -9.76
CA ASP A 73 34.19 -6.17 -8.90
C ASP A 73 33.93 -6.48 -7.42
N GLU A 74 33.05 -7.45 -7.11
CA GLU A 74 32.70 -7.90 -5.77
C GLU A 74 32.10 -6.81 -4.85
N LYS A 75 31.53 -5.75 -5.45
CA LYS A 75 30.88 -4.70 -4.70
C LYS A 75 29.39 -5.07 -4.48
N ALA A 76 28.95 -4.93 -3.23
CA ALA A 76 27.56 -5.09 -2.87
C ALA A 76 26.66 -4.05 -3.57
N LEU A 77 25.38 -4.35 -3.70
CA LEU A 77 24.39 -3.39 -4.19
C LEU A 77 24.32 -2.20 -3.24
N LEU A 78 24.19 -1.00 -3.80
CA LEU A 78 24.00 0.22 -3.00
C LEU A 78 22.65 0.18 -2.25
N HIS A 79 21.63 -0.37 -2.88
CA HIS A 79 20.32 -0.61 -2.30
C HIS A 79 19.91 -2.04 -2.63
N ASP A 80 19.51 -2.78 -1.62
CA ASP A 80 19.06 -4.17 -1.71
C ASP A 80 17.54 -4.32 -1.71
N PHE A 81 16.81 -3.20 -1.66
CA PHE A 81 15.36 -3.19 -1.70
C PHE A 81 14.82 -2.03 -2.55
N ALA A 82 13.60 -2.22 -3.05
CA ALA A 82 12.84 -1.21 -3.77
C ALA A 82 11.34 -1.37 -3.49
N TYR A 83 10.60 -0.27 -3.62
CA TYR A 83 9.15 -0.26 -3.51
C TYR A 83 8.53 0.19 -4.83
N TYR A 84 7.49 -0.51 -5.23
CA TYR A 84 6.69 -0.17 -6.39
C TYR A 84 5.21 -0.11 -6.02
N THR A 85 4.60 1.07 -6.10
CA THR A 85 3.17 1.25 -5.89
C THR A 85 2.44 0.99 -7.20
N LEU A 86 1.61 -0.06 -7.24
CA LEU A 86 0.82 -0.42 -8.40
C LEU A 86 -0.57 0.19 -8.30
N ASN A 87 -0.79 1.33 -8.93
CA ASN A 87 -2.11 1.95 -8.98
C ASN A 87 -3.03 1.27 -9.98
N ASN A 88 -2.50 0.98 -11.17
CA ASN A 88 -3.22 0.29 -12.24
C ASN A 88 -2.32 -0.76 -12.89
N ILE A 89 -2.90 -1.87 -13.28
CA ILE A 89 -2.16 -2.87 -14.08
C ILE A 89 -1.91 -2.27 -15.47
N PRO A 90 -0.65 -2.20 -15.92
CA PRO A 90 -0.34 -1.70 -17.26
C PRO A 90 -1.06 -2.49 -18.34
N VAL A 91 -1.55 -1.79 -19.36
CA VAL A 91 -2.14 -2.43 -20.53
C VAL A 91 -1.01 -3.00 -21.38
N GLY A 92 -1.10 -4.25 -21.76
CA GLY A 92 -0.11 -4.93 -22.59
C GLY A 92 -0.01 -6.41 -22.30
N ASN A 93 0.85 -7.09 -23.05
CA ASN A 93 1.10 -8.51 -22.84
C ASN A 93 2.12 -8.72 -21.73
N SER A 94 1.93 -9.75 -20.91
CA SER A 94 2.94 -10.20 -19.97
C SER A 94 4.22 -10.64 -20.72
N THR A 95 5.37 -10.55 -20.06
CA THR A 95 6.63 -11.05 -20.61
C THR A 95 6.51 -12.55 -20.90
N ALA A 96 6.71 -12.98 -22.15
CA ALA A 96 6.79 -14.38 -22.50
C ALA A 96 8.03 -14.99 -21.84
N LEU A 97 7.86 -16.16 -21.21
CA LEU A 97 8.93 -16.89 -20.54
C LEU A 97 9.30 -18.12 -21.35
N ASN A 98 10.61 -18.26 -21.62
CA ASN A 98 11.19 -19.51 -22.10
C ASN A 98 11.36 -20.49 -20.93
N ASP A 99 11.51 -21.78 -21.21
CA ASP A 99 11.63 -22.82 -20.17
C ASP A 99 12.81 -22.56 -19.20
N ASN A 100 13.91 -22.00 -19.68
CA ASN A 100 15.09 -21.65 -18.87
C ASN A 100 14.92 -20.39 -18.00
N GLU A 101 13.82 -19.65 -18.18
CA GLU A 101 13.48 -18.42 -17.44
C GLU A 101 12.40 -18.68 -16.39
N ARG A 102 11.78 -19.87 -16.46
CA ARG A 102 10.76 -20.30 -15.48
C ARG A 102 11.43 -20.75 -14.19
N VAL A 103 10.85 -20.33 -13.07
CA VAL A 103 11.25 -20.80 -11.75
C VAL A 103 10.54 -22.10 -11.44
N ASN A 104 11.31 -23.18 -11.25
CA ASN A 104 10.77 -24.49 -10.88
C ASN A 104 10.19 -24.44 -9.47
N MET A 105 8.98 -25.00 -9.31
CA MET A 105 8.22 -24.93 -8.05
C MET A 105 8.87 -25.64 -6.87
N HIS A 106 9.79 -26.57 -7.10
CA HIS A 106 10.46 -27.32 -6.03
C HIS A 106 11.49 -26.50 -5.24
N ASP A 107 12.11 -25.48 -5.86
CA ASP A 107 13.11 -24.65 -5.20
C ASP A 107 12.53 -23.48 -4.37
N ALA A 108 11.28 -23.13 -4.58
CA ALA A 108 10.64 -21.95 -3.96
C ALA A 108 9.98 -22.24 -2.59
N MET A 109 9.90 -23.49 -2.13
CA MET A 109 9.14 -23.86 -0.93
C MET A 109 9.97 -23.96 0.37
N SER A 110 11.25 -23.61 0.37
CA SER A 110 12.09 -23.73 1.56
C SER A 110 12.30 -22.42 2.35
N HIS A 111 11.47 -21.40 2.21
CA HIS A 111 11.51 -20.24 3.07
C HIS A 111 10.54 -20.37 4.24
N ASP A 112 11.14 -20.54 5.38
CA ASP A 112 10.67 -20.62 6.75
C ASP A 112 9.42 -19.80 7.06
N MET A 113 8.33 -20.50 7.39
CA MET A 113 7.08 -19.92 7.90
C MET A 113 7.18 -19.46 9.36
N LYS A 114 8.34 -19.03 9.84
CA LYS A 114 8.58 -18.76 11.26
C LYS A 114 8.42 -17.33 11.75
N SER A 115 7.97 -16.39 10.93
CA SER A 115 7.70 -15.02 11.37
C SER A 115 6.30 -14.48 11.06
N MET A 116 5.31 -15.33 10.92
CA MET A 116 3.92 -14.87 10.95
C MET A 116 3.47 -14.68 12.39
N GLN A 117 3.67 -13.48 12.94
CA GLN A 117 2.85 -13.04 14.06
C GLN A 117 1.40 -13.10 13.62
N LYS A 118 0.64 -14.00 14.26
CA LYS A 118 -0.82 -14.08 14.16
C LYS A 118 -1.42 -12.78 14.68
N THR A 119 -1.53 -11.77 13.85
CA THR A 119 -2.46 -10.67 14.10
C THR A 119 -3.86 -11.25 13.91
N LYS A 120 -4.65 -11.30 14.99
CA LYS A 120 -6.07 -11.63 14.93
C LYS A 120 -6.72 -10.75 13.86
N PRO A 121 -7.60 -11.28 13.00
CA PRO A 121 -8.31 -10.46 12.03
C PRO A 121 -9.12 -9.43 12.82
N VAL A 122 -8.72 -8.17 12.72
CA VAL A 122 -9.57 -7.06 13.14
C VAL A 122 -10.72 -7.05 12.14
N VAL A 123 -11.89 -7.45 12.61
CA VAL A 123 -13.13 -7.35 11.84
C VAL A 123 -13.34 -5.86 11.58
N SER A 124 -12.95 -5.40 10.41
CA SER A 124 -13.23 -4.03 9.99
C SER A 124 -14.75 -3.90 9.92
N LYS A 125 -15.33 -3.06 10.79
CA LYS A 125 -16.71 -2.64 10.64
C LYS A 125 -16.86 -2.10 9.24
N LYS A 126 -17.70 -2.74 8.42
CA LYS A 126 -18.01 -2.28 7.06
C LYS A 126 -18.37 -0.79 7.13
N ARG A 127 -17.60 0.07 6.46
CA ARG A 127 -17.97 1.47 6.29
C ARG A 127 -19.33 1.50 5.63
N GLN A 128 -20.33 2.02 6.33
CA GLN A 128 -21.62 2.28 5.75
C GLN A 128 -21.52 3.63 5.02
N ASN A 129 -21.35 3.60 3.71
CA ASN A 129 -21.42 4.79 2.87
C ASN A 129 -22.88 5.17 2.51
N ILE A 130 -23.83 4.47 3.09
CA ILE A 130 -25.25 4.68 2.84
C ILE A 130 -25.83 5.39 4.06
N MET A 131 -26.47 6.53 3.81
CA MET A 131 -27.20 7.24 4.85
C MET A 131 -28.29 6.33 5.42
N PRO A 132 -28.39 6.19 6.74
CA PRO A 132 -29.48 5.41 7.35
C PRO A 132 -30.85 5.87 6.83
N SER A 133 -31.76 4.94 6.60
CA SER A 133 -33.08 5.22 6.01
C SER A 133 -33.95 6.17 6.85
N ASP A 134 -33.66 6.25 8.14
CA ASP A 134 -34.33 7.17 9.10
C ASP A 134 -33.73 8.59 9.11
N TRP A 135 -32.64 8.82 8.33
CA TRP A 135 -31.99 10.13 8.22
C TRP A 135 -32.48 10.92 7.01
N THR A 136 -33.76 11.01 6.84
CA THR A 136 -34.38 11.71 5.69
C THR A 136 -34.12 13.21 5.69
N GLN A 137 -34.03 13.84 6.87
CA GLN A 137 -33.63 15.23 7.01
C GLN A 137 -32.68 15.41 8.20
N PRO A 138 -31.62 16.23 8.06
CA PRO A 138 -30.77 16.59 9.17
C PRO A 138 -31.44 17.64 10.06
N ASP A 139 -31.22 17.54 11.36
CA ASP A 139 -31.67 18.58 12.32
C ASP A 139 -30.86 19.87 12.15
N ARG A 140 -29.62 19.73 11.66
CA ARG A 140 -28.72 20.87 11.40
C ARG A 140 -27.81 20.59 10.21
N VAL A 141 -27.58 21.63 9.41
CA VAL A 141 -26.58 21.64 8.33
C VAL A 141 -25.44 22.57 8.73
N LEU A 142 -24.22 22.03 8.76
CA LEU A 142 -23.00 22.77 9.00
C LEU A 142 -22.26 22.96 7.68
N LYS A 143 -21.72 24.14 7.45
CA LYS A 143 -20.85 24.43 6.31
C LYS A 143 -19.46 24.73 6.83
N LEU A 144 -18.47 24.10 6.26
CA LEU A 144 -17.06 24.29 6.57
C LEU A 144 -16.32 24.50 5.26
N GLY A 145 -15.60 25.60 5.16
CA GLY A 145 -14.76 25.93 4.02
C GLY A 145 -13.28 26.06 4.41
N THR A 146 -12.43 26.13 3.41
CA THR A 146 -11.01 26.39 3.58
C THR A 146 -10.67 27.84 3.27
N LYS A 147 -9.61 28.33 3.92
CA LYS A 147 -8.94 29.61 3.67
C LYS A 147 -7.47 29.35 3.34
N PRO A 148 -6.81 30.25 2.58
CA PRO A 148 -5.37 30.14 2.33
C PRO A 148 -4.56 29.94 3.60
N GLY A 149 -3.53 29.09 3.54
CA GLY A 149 -2.62 28.82 4.64
C GLY A 149 -3.09 27.69 5.57
N LEU A 150 -3.72 26.66 5.04
CA LEU A 150 -4.14 25.44 5.76
C LEU A 150 -5.10 25.71 6.93
N LYS A 151 -6.02 26.64 6.74
CA LYS A 151 -6.98 27.05 7.78
C LYS A 151 -8.42 26.80 7.33
N TYR A 152 -9.28 26.52 8.29
CA TYR A 152 -10.72 26.50 8.06
C TYR A 152 -11.34 27.90 8.25
N ASP A 153 -12.45 28.15 7.60
CA ASP A 153 -13.22 29.40 7.73
C ASP A 153 -14.01 29.46 9.04
N VAL A 154 -14.33 28.29 9.61
CA VAL A 154 -15.02 28.15 10.91
C VAL A 154 -14.14 27.32 11.85
N THR A 155 -13.96 27.81 13.07
CA THR A 155 -13.13 27.17 14.11
C THR A 155 -13.95 26.36 15.10
N ASN A 156 -15.20 26.69 15.31
CA ASN A 156 -16.05 26.01 16.28
C ASN A 156 -17.48 25.82 15.76
N PHE A 157 -18.06 24.68 16.08
CA PHE A 157 -19.48 24.40 15.88
C PHE A 157 -20.11 23.99 17.20
N GLU A 158 -21.28 24.52 17.48
CA GLU A 158 -22.11 24.08 18.58
C GLU A 158 -23.19 23.14 18.06
N ILE A 159 -23.23 21.93 18.61
CA ILE A 159 -24.18 20.89 18.20
C ILE A 159 -24.84 20.30 19.45
N LYS A 160 -26.15 20.19 19.44
CA LYS A 160 -26.89 19.52 20.51
C LYS A 160 -26.63 18.01 20.43
N ALA A 161 -26.32 17.40 21.57
CA ALA A 161 -26.15 15.95 21.63
C ALA A 161 -27.39 15.20 21.12
N GLY A 162 -27.15 14.15 20.32
CA GLY A 162 -28.21 13.37 19.67
C GLY A 162 -28.77 13.94 18.37
N SER A 163 -28.33 15.14 17.94
CA SER A 163 -28.79 15.73 16.67
C SER A 163 -28.18 15.01 15.47
N LYS A 164 -29.00 14.88 14.41
CA LYS A 164 -28.57 14.44 13.07
C LYS A 164 -27.95 15.63 12.34
N VAL A 165 -26.67 15.58 12.06
CA VAL A 165 -25.92 16.69 11.46
C VAL A 165 -25.45 16.33 10.06
N ARG A 166 -25.65 17.22 9.11
CA ARG A 166 -25.06 17.18 7.78
C ARG A 166 -23.92 18.18 7.70
N LEU A 167 -22.69 17.70 7.57
CA LEU A 167 -21.54 18.53 7.30
C LEU A 167 -21.32 18.65 5.79
N ILE A 168 -21.26 19.89 5.28
CA ILE A 168 -20.88 20.20 3.91
C ILE A 168 -19.50 20.83 3.96
N PHE A 169 -18.52 20.16 3.37
CA PHE A 169 -17.15 20.65 3.28
C PHE A 169 -16.88 21.18 1.87
N ASN A 170 -16.44 22.43 1.78
CA ASN A 170 -16.05 23.08 0.54
C ASN A 170 -14.54 23.39 0.61
N ASN A 171 -13.76 22.72 -0.21
CA ASN A 171 -12.36 23.09 -0.39
C ASN A 171 -12.26 24.22 -1.43
N ASN A 172 -12.03 25.45 -0.95
CA ASN A 172 -11.87 26.64 -1.78
C ASN A 172 -10.39 27.03 -1.94
N ASP A 173 -9.47 26.15 -1.56
CA ASP A 173 -8.03 26.37 -1.67
C ASP A 173 -7.45 25.49 -2.78
N ASP A 174 -6.30 25.90 -3.32
CA ASP A 174 -5.55 25.15 -4.34
C ASP A 174 -4.91 23.87 -3.79
N MET A 175 -4.84 23.75 -2.46
CA MET A 175 -4.28 22.59 -1.77
C MET A 175 -5.37 21.58 -1.37
N THR A 176 -5.01 20.31 -1.31
CA THR A 176 -5.90 19.27 -0.80
C THR A 176 -6.01 19.36 0.72
N HIS A 177 -7.24 19.46 1.22
CA HIS A 177 -7.55 19.49 2.65
C HIS A 177 -8.40 18.29 3.05
N ASN A 178 -8.14 17.76 4.25
CA ASN A 178 -8.92 16.69 4.86
C ASN A 178 -9.68 17.22 6.07
N VAL A 179 -10.90 16.74 6.27
CA VAL A 179 -11.67 16.95 7.50
C VAL A 179 -11.73 15.64 8.24
N VAL A 180 -11.22 15.62 9.46
CA VAL A 180 -11.24 14.45 10.33
C VAL A 180 -12.07 14.79 11.56
N ILE A 181 -13.03 13.93 11.89
CA ILE A 181 -13.84 14.04 13.08
C ILE A 181 -13.42 12.93 14.03
N VAL A 182 -12.92 13.31 15.18
CA VAL A 182 -12.38 12.40 16.19
C VAL A 182 -13.22 12.44 17.47
N ALA A 183 -13.04 11.46 18.33
CA ALA A 183 -13.65 11.46 19.65
C ALA A 183 -13.10 12.61 20.52
N PRO A 184 -13.88 13.14 21.46
CA PRO A 184 -13.39 14.18 22.35
C PRO A 184 -12.12 13.74 23.09
N GLY A 185 -11.09 14.61 23.09
CA GLY A 185 -9.81 14.36 23.76
C GLY A 185 -8.81 13.53 22.98
N SER A 186 -9.13 13.04 21.76
CA SER A 186 -8.17 12.29 20.93
C SER A 186 -7.51 13.11 19.82
N ALA A 187 -7.72 14.41 19.79
CA ALA A 187 -7.09 15.31 18.80
C ALA A 187 -5.64 15.67 19.16
N ASP A 188 -5.24 15.49 20.41
CA ASP A 188 -3.90 15.82 20.93
C ASP A 188 -2.95 14.61 21.00
N GLU A 189 -3.37 13.47 20.45
CA GLU A 189 -2.55 12.24 20.37
C GLU A 189 -1.77 12.14 19.04
N GLU A 190 -1.37 13.29 18.46
CA GLU A 190 -0.46 13.38 17.32
C GLU A 190 1.02 13.49 17.75
#